data_19298f0bd76da3bb4d0075fe98b79378
#
_entry.id   19298f0bd76da3bb4d0075fe98b79378
#
_cell.length_a   1.000
_cell.length_b   1.000
_cell.length_c   1.000
_cell.angle_alpha   90.00
_cell.angle_beta   90.00
_cell.angle_gamma   90.00
#
_symmetry.space_group_name_H-M   'P 1'
#
loop_
_entity.id
_entity.type
_entity.pdbx_description
1 polymer ?
#
loop_
_entity_poly.entity_id
_entity_poly.type
_entity_poly.pdbx_seq_one_letter_code
_entity_poly.pdbx_strand_id
1 'polypeptide(L)'
;MLARGRISHHLSRGQSFLSRELAILTRKTEWSKKIAGIGKVKIRFNSTDDLTFRQVFAHREYDISQLRQHERILGMYQELLAAEHLPIIIDAGANVGAASIWFAAQFPRARVLALEPDPGNAAMCRINTERFNNIKVVEGAIGSVSGLVSLANPLNEAWAVQTIRAEGGHILVRTIPGLVYDEGKSAKLFIVKIDIEGFEKDLFEANTDWVQETAAIFVEPHDWLFPGQGTSLNLQQTLLGQRFEIMIRGENLLFVPLPKPLC
;
A
#
# COMPACT_ATOMS: atom_id res chain seq x y z
N MET A 1 32.34 -11.10 -3.70
CA MET A 1 31.10 -10.67 -4.37
C MET A 1 30.42 -9.45 -3.73
N LEU A 2 31.15 -8.60 -3.00
CA LEU A 2 30.60 -7.49 -2.17
C LEU A 2 30.90 -6.07 -2.70
N ALA A 3 31.53 -5.93 -3.87
CA ALA A 3 31.92 -4.61 -4.39
C ALA A 3 30.96 -4.01 -5.45
N ARG A 4 30.05 -4.77 -6.02
CA ARG A 4 29.13 -4.27 -7.08
C ARG A 4 27.93 -3.46 -6.57
N GLY A 5 27.51 -3.64 -5.31
CA GLY A 5 26.33 -2.94 -4.77
C GLY A 5 26.55 -1.47 -4.43
N ARG A 6 27.76 -1.07 -4.01
CA ARG A 6 28.03 0.32 -3.60
C ARG A 6 28.18 1.29 -4.77
N ILE A 7 28.74 0.85 -5.89
CA ILE A 7 28.95 1.71 -7.07
C ILE A 7 27.62 2.04 -7.75
N SER A 8 26.67 1.09 -7.81
CA SER A 8 25.36 1.32 -8.43
C SER A 8 24.49 2.32 -7.62
N HIS A 9 24.64 2.34 -6.29
CA HIS A 9 23.87 3.26 -5.43
C HIS A 9 24.33 4.72 -5.56
N HIS A 10 25.62 4.96 -5.73
CA HIS A 10 26.16 6.31 -5.95
C HIS A 10 25.80 6.88 -7.33
N LEU A 11 25.86 6.05 -8.38
CA LEU A 11 25.49 6.47 -9.73
C LEU A 11 23.98 6.79 -9.86
N SER A 12 23.11 6.04 -9.14
CA SER A 12 21.68 6.32 -9.15
C SER A 12 21.33 7.63 -8.43
N ARG A 13 22.03 7.96 -7.33
CA ARG A 13 21.86 9.23 -6.61
C ARG A 13 22.29 10.43 -7.45
N GLY A 14 23.42 10.35 -8.16
CA GLY A 14 23.90 11.40 -9.03
C GLY A 14 22.93 11.71 -10.19
N GLN A 15 22.40 10.66 -10.84
CA GLN A 15 21.41 10.83 -11.92
C GLN A 15 20.08 11.44 -11.44
N SER A 16 19.64 11.11 -10.24
CA SER A 16 18.43 11.69 -9.64
C SER A 16 18.65 13.15 -9.27
N PHE A 17 19.83 13.51 -8.75
CA PHE A 17 20.18 14.89 -8.43
C PHE A 17 20.17 15.77 -9.70
N LEU A 18 20.87 15.36 -10.75
CA LEU A 18 20.90 16.08 -12.02
C LEU A 18 19.51 16.25 -12.66
N SER A 19 18.67 15.23 -12.55
CA SER A 19 17.28 15.27 -13.04
C SER A 19 16.44 16.31 -12.28
N ARG A 20 16.62 16.41 -10.97
CA ARG A 20 15.93 17.40 -10.14
C ARG A 20 16.39 18.82 -10.45
N GLU A 21 17.69 19.08 -10.51
CA GLU A 21 18.26 20.39 -10.83
C GLU A 21 17.85 20.88 -12.22
N LEU A 22 17.88 20.00 -13.23
CA LEU A 22 17.43 20.31 -14.57
C LEU A 22 15.92 20.66 -14.61
N ALA A 23 15.10 19.97 -13.84
CA ALA A 23 13.68 20.24 -13.76
C ALA A 23 13.39 21.61 -13.10
N ILE A 24 14.15 21.98 -12.06
CA ILE A 24 14.08 23.32 -11.43
C ILE A 24 14.42 24.41 -12.46
N LEU A 25 15.53 24.26 -13.19
CA LEU A 25 15.97 25.22 -14.20
C LEU A 25 14.97 25.38 -15.35
N THR A 26 14.25 24.31 -15.69
CA THR A 26 13.26 24.31 -16.78
C THR A 26 11.83 24.61 -16.33
N ARG A 27 11.61 24.99 -15.06
CA ARG A 27 10.30 25.27 -14.44
C ARG A 27 9.30 24.13 -14.59
N LYS A 28 9.78 22.89 -14.60
CA LYS A 28 8.90 21.71 -14.60
C LYS A 28 8.27 21.52 -13.22
N THR A 29 7.09 20.95 -13.19
CA THR A 29 6.35 20.63 -11.96
C THR A 29 6.78 19.31 -11.31
N GLU A 30 7.57 18.51 -12.02
CA GLU A 30 8.03 17.17 -11.58
C GLU A 30 9.44 16.87 -12.08
N TRP A 31 10.12 15.95 -11.43
CA TRP A 31 11.42 15.42 -11.80
C TRP A 31 11.43 13.89 -11.76
N SER A 32 12.48 13.24 -12.27
CA SER A 32 12.57 11.79 -12.30
C SER A 32 13.62 11.29 -11.32
N LYS A 33 13.24 10.33 -10.48
CA LYS A 33 14.14 9.59 -9.59
C LYS A 33 14.37 8.17 -10.12
N LYS A 34 15.63 7.73 -10.14
CA LYS A 34 15.97 6.34 -10.48
C LYS A 34 16.04 5.50 -9.21
N ILE A 35 15.26 4.43 -9.18
CA ILE A 35 15.26 3.44 -8.09
C ILE A 35 15.91 2.16 -8.63
N ALA A 36 16.89 1.63 -7.87
CA ALA A 36 17.62 0.42 -8.25
C ALA A 36 16.66 -0.78 -8.34
N GLY A 37 16.77 -1.57 -9.42
CA GLY A 37 15.90 -2.73 -9.69
C GLY A 37 14.51 -2.39 -10.19
N ILE A 38 14.08 -1.11 -10.07
CA ILE A 38 12.74 -0.66 -10.45
C ILE A 38 12.77 0.21 -11.71
N GLY A 39 13.69 1.17 -11.81
CA GLY A 39 13.77 2.13 -12.91
C GLY A 39 13.42 3.55 -12.49
N LYS A 40 12.91 4.37 -13.44
CA LYS A 40 12.57 5.77 -13.18
C LYS A 40 11.15 5.90 -12.63
N VAL A 41 10.97 6.75 -11.63
CA VAL A 41 9.67 7.20 -11.11
C VAL A 41 9.59 8.73 -11.19
N LYS A 42 8.38 9.25 -11.25
CA LYS A 42 8.10 10.68 -11.24
C LYS A 42 7.86 11.16 -9.81
N ILE A 43 8.39 12.34 -9.51
CA ILE A 43 8.31 13.00 -8.21
C ILE A 43 7.84 14.42 -8.45
N ARG A 44 6.75 14.84 -7.82
CA ARG A 44 6.28 16.23 -7.83
C ARG A 44 7.17 17.11 -6.96
N PHE A 45 7.37 18.38 -7.35
CA PHE A 45 7.98 19.37 -6.47
C PHE A 45 6.99 19.77 -5.37
N ASN A 46 7.51 20.14 -4.21
CA ASN A 46 6.73 20.60 -3.06
C ASN A 46 5.67 19.57 -2.59
N SER A 47 6.00 18.27 -2.67
CA SER A 47 5.17 17.16 -2.22
C SER A 47 5.97 16.22 -1.33
N THR A 48 5.28 15.26 -0.73
CA THR A 48 5.89 14.16 0.06
C THR A 48 6.34 12.99 -0.81
N ASP A 49 6.18 13.02 -2.11
CA ASP A 49 6.46 11.89 -3.03
C ASP A 49 7.84 11.27 -2.82
N ASP A 50 8.89 12.12 -2.69
CA ASP A 50 10.26 11.62 -2.49
C ASP A 50 10.44 10.89 -1.16
N LEU A 51 9.76 11.35 -0.11
CA LEU A 51 9.76 10.70 1.21
C LEU A 51 9.08 9.34 1.13
N THR A 52 7.91 9.25 0.49
CA THR A 52 7.18 7.99 0.28
C THR A 52 8.05 6.96 -0.45
N PHE A 53 8.72 7.35 -1.53
CA PHE A 53 9.66 6.43 -2.21
C PHE A 53 10.88 6.07 -1.36
N ARG A 54 11.35 6.95 -0.45
CA ARG A 54 12.45 6.62 0.47
C ARG A 54 12.01 5.63 1.53
N GLN A 55 10.84 5.79 2.13
CA GLN A 55 10.27 4.85 3.11
C GLN A 55 10.21 3.44 2.50
N VAL A 56 9.61 3.31 1.33
CA VAL A 56 9.43 2.02 0.69
C VAL A 56 10.76 1.39 0.23
N PHE A 57 11.62 2.15 -0.47
CA PHE A 57 12.78 1.56 -1.16
C PHE A 57 14.12 1.74 -0.45
N ALA A 58 14.30 2.78 0.36
CA ALA A 58 15.53 2.98 1.12
C ALA A 58 15.43 2.40 2.54
N HIS A 59 14.32 2.64 3.23
CA HIS A 59 14.07 2.08 4.56
C HIS A 59 13.49 0.66 4.49
N ARG A 60 13.02 0.22 3.30
CA ARG A 60 12.51 -1.13 3.04
C ARG A 60 11.36 -1.51 3.97
N GLU A 61 10.41 -0.61 4.12
CA GLU A 61 9.35 -0.72 5.12
C GLU A 61 8.51 -1.98 4.96
N TYR A 62 8.20 -2.38 3.71
CA TYR A 62 7.43 -3.60 3.41
C TYR A 62 8.30 -4.85 3.17
N ASP A 63 9.60 -4.77 3.47
CA ASP A 63 10.51 -5.90 3.29
C ASP A 63 10.39 -6.91 4.43
N ILE A 64 9.81 -8.05 4.13
CA ILE A 64 9.65 -9.17 5.06
C ILE A 64 10.78 -10.19 5.00
N SER A 65 11.77 -10.03 4.11
CA SER A 65 12.80 -11.04 3.83
C SER A 65 13.67 -11.40 5.04
N GLN A 66 13.73 -10.54 6.06
CA GLN A 66 14.48 -10.77 7.30
C GLN A 66 13.63 -11.37 8.42
N LEU A 67 12.32 -11.53 8.20
CA LEU A 67 11.41 -12.09 9.19
C LEU A 67 11.37 -13.62 9.07
N ARG A 68 11.24 -14.31 10.20
CA ARG A 68 11.05 -15.78 10.20
C ARG A 68 9.74 -16.20 9.54
N GLN A 69 8.76 -15.31 9.49
CA GLN A 69 7.46 -15.50 8.85
C GLN A 69 7.53 -15.45 7.32
N HIS A 70 8.63 -14.98 6.75
CA HIS A 70 8.82 -14.83 5.31
C HIS A 70 8.53 -16.11 4.53
N GLU A 71 9.14 -17.24 4.94
CA GLU A 71 8.94 -18.52 4.27
C GLU A 71 7.48 -18.98 4.30
N ARG A 72 6.75 -18.67 5.38
CA ARG A 72 5.32 -19.00 5.49
C ARG A 72 4.48 -18.18 4.52
N ILE A 73 4.74 -16.88 4.42
CA ILE A 73 4.05 -15.99 3.47
C ILE A 73 4.34 -16.42 2.03
N LEU A 74 5.60 -16.75 1.72
CA LEU A 74 5.98 -17.28 0.40
C LEU A 74 5.31 -18.64 0.12
N GLY A 75 5.22 -19.52 1.12
CA GLY A 75 4.52 -20.80 0.99
C GLY A 75 3.06 -20.60 0.61
N MET A 76 2.33 -19.70 1.29
CA MET A 76 0.94 -19.38 0.95
C MET A 76 0.82 -18.78 -0.47
N TYR A 77 1.77 -17.95 -0.90
CA TYR A 77 1.83 -17.46 -2.28
C TYR A 77 1.94 -18.60 -3.28
N GLN A 78 2.87 -19.54 -3.05
CA GLN A 78 3.08 -20.69 -3.93
C GLN A 78 1.89 -21.65 -3.94
N GLU A 79 1.22 -21.85 -2.81
CA GLU A 79 0.00 -22.65 -2.70
C GLU A 79 -1.14 -22.06 -3.55
N LEU A 80 -1.35 -20.74 -3.49
CA LEU A 80 -2.33 -20.07 -4.34
C LEU A 80 -2.01 -20.27 -5.83
N LEU A 81 -0.74 -20.11 -6.21
CA LEU A 81 -0.34 -20.28 -7.61
C LEU A 81 -0.44 -21.74 -8.08
N ALA A 82 -0.15 -22.73 -7.23
CA ALA A 82 -0.27 -24.14 -7.52
C ALA A 82 -1.75 -24.56 -7.69
N ALA A 83 -2.65 -23.90 -6.98
CA ALA A 83 -4.10 -24.06 -7.11
C ALA A 83 -4.71 -23.26 -8.26
N GLU A 84 -3.89 -22.68 -9.15
CA GLU A 84 -4.30 -21.84 -10.27
C GLU A 84 -5.12 -20.60 -9.85
N HIS A 85 -4.97 -20.14 -8.63
CA HIS A 85 -5.55 -18.89 -8.16
C HIS A 85 -4.71 -17.69 -8.57
N LEU A 86 -5.38 -16.54 -8.72
CA LEU A 86 -4.77 -15.25 -8.90
C LEU A 86 -4.61 -14.58 -7.51
N PRO A 87 -3.39 -14.50 -6.94
CA PRO A 87 -3.20 -13.81 -5.67
C PRO A 87 -3.48 -12.31 -5.83
N ILE A 88 -4.30 -11.76 -4.96
CA ILE A 88 -4.67 -10.33 -4.94
C ILE A 88 -3.96 -9.64 -3.77
N ILE A 89 -3.30 -8.55 -4.07
CA ILE A 89 -2.72 -7.63 -3.10
C ILE A 89 -3.52 -6.32 -3.16
N ILE A 90 -4.05 -5.91 -2.02
CA ILE A 90 -4.72 -4.61 -1.86
C ILE A 90 -3.71 -3.62 -1.27
N ASP A 91 -3.45 -2.54 -1.97
CA ASP A 91 -2.71 -1.38 -1.47
C ASP A 91 -3.71 -0.23 -1.26
N ALA A 92 -4.26 -0.14 -0.06
CA ALA A 92 -5.21 0.89 0.34
C ALA A 92 -4.45 2.12 0.84
N GLY A 93 -4.71 3.27 0.21
CA GLY A 93 -3.91 4.49 0.33
C GLY A 93 -2.62 4.37 -0.51
N ALA A 94 -2.77 4.09 -1.79
CA ALA A 94 -1.63 3.84 -2.67
C ALA A 94 -0.76 5.09 -2.93
N ASN A 95 -1.28 6.27 -2.64
CA ASN A 95 -0.62 7.56 -2.82
C ASN A 95 -0.01 7.61 -4.25
N VAL A 96 1.29 7.79 -4.39
CA VAL A 96 1.99 7.86 -5.70
C VAL A 96 2.46 6.49 -6.22
N GLY A 97 2.01 5.39 -5.60
CA GLY A 97 2.22 4.01 -6.07
C GLY A 97 3.51 3.34 -5.61
N ALA A 98 4.20 3.87 -4.61
CA ALA A 98 5.49 3.32 -4.16
C ALA A 98 5.34 1.91 -3.58
N ALA A 99 4.38 1.68 -2.67
CA ALA A 99 4.10 0.37 -2.08
C ALA A 99 3.57 -0.60 -3.13
N SER A 100 2.68 -0.15 -4.03
CA SER A 100 2.19 -0.95 -5.15
C SER A 100 3.34 -1.49 -6.01
N ILE A 101 4.31 -0.65 -6.36
CA ILE A 101 5.51 -1.04 -7.13
C ILE A 101 6.36 -2.04 -6.34
N TRP A 102 6.52 -1.84 -5.05
CA TRP A 102 7.25 -2.78 -4.18
C TRP A 102 6.60 -4.16 -4.22
N PHE A 103 5.31 -4.25 -3.94
CA PHE A 103 4.58 -5.52 -3.93
C PHE A 103 4.56 -6.20 -5.31
N ALA A 104 4.36 -5.44 -6.38
CA ALA A 104 4.37 -5.97 -7.74
C ALA A 104 5.72 -6.58 -8.13
N ALA A 105 6.83 -5.99 -7.65
CA ALA A 105 8.17 -6.50 -7.88
C ALA A 105 8.49 -7.75 -7.03
N GLN A 106 7.96 -7.83 -5.79
CA GLN A 106 8.15 -8.99 -4.91
C GLN A 106 7.27 -10.19 -5.32
N PHE A 107 6.06 -9.93 -5.81
CA PHE A 107 5.06 -10.95 -6.16
C PHE A 107 4.59 -10.79 -7.62
N PRO A 108 5.44 -11.10 -8.60
CA PRO A 108 5.20 -10.75 -10.01
C PRO A 108 4.00 -11.45 -10.65
N ARG A 109 3.49 -12.54 -10.05
CA ARG A 109 2.28 -13.24 -10.49
C ARG A 109 1.03 -12.87 -9.69
N ALA A 110 1.14 -11.96 -8.73
CA ALA A 110 -0.02 -11.38 -8.03
C ALA A 110 -0.54 -10.17 -8.81
N ARG A 111 -1.83 -9.88 -8.65
CA ARG A 111 -2.45 -8.62 -9.06
C ARG A 111 -2.43 -7.66 -7.88
N VAL A 112 -1.87 -6.47 -8.06
CA VAL A 112 -1.93 -5.39 -7.08
C VAL A 112 -3.05 -4.44 -7.46
N LEU A 113 -4.00 -4.24 -6.54
CA LEU A 113 -5.06 -3.24 -6.66
C LEU A 113 -4.65 -2.04 -5.80
N ALA A 114 -4.25 -0.97 -6.46
CA ALA A 114 -3.77 0.27 -5.85
C ALA A 114 -4.94 1.25 -5.71
N LEU A 115 -5.48 1.38 -4.50
CA LEU A 115 -6.61 2.27 -4.24
C LEU A 115 -6.11 3.62 -3.71
N GLU A 116 -6.56 4.69 -4.35
CA GLU A 116 -6.21 6.06 -3.97
C GLU A 116 -7.40 6.99 -4.18
N PRO A 117 -7.91 7.64 -3.12
CA PRO A 117 -9.06 8.51 -3.23
C PRO A 117 -8.73 9.91 -3.77
N ASP A 118 -7.50 10.42 -3.63
CA ASP A 118 -7.12 11.71 -4.17
C ASP A 118 -6.81 11.60 -5.68
N PRO A 119 -7.52 12.35 -6.56
CA PRO A 119 -7.34 12.25 -8.00
C PRO A 119 -5.91 12.61 -8.46
N GLY A 120 -5.24 13.54 -7.77
CA GLY A 120 -3.88 13.97 -8.09
C GLY A 120 -2.86 12.87 -7.75
N ASN A 121 -3.00 12.23 -6.60
CA ASN A 121 -2.19 11.08 -6.23
C ASN A 121 -2.48 9.88 -7.13
N ALA A 122 -3.74 9.58 -7.40
CA ALA A 122 -4.14 8.50 -8.31
C ALA A 122 -3.56 8.68 -9.72
N ALA A 123 -3.53 9.93 -10.23
CA ALA A 123 -2.89 10.23 -11.50
C ALA A 123 -1.37 9.97 -11.47
N MET A 124 -0.68 10.38 -10.39
CA MET A 124 0.75 10.09 -10.21
C MET A 124 1.01 8.61 -10.04
N CYS A 125 0.14 7.90 -9.30
CA CYS A 125 0.19 6.45 -9.17
C CYS A 125 0.14 5.77 -10.54
N ARG A 126 -0.81 6.14 -11.42
CA ARG A 126 -0.90 5.61 -12.79
C ARG A 126 0.38 5.84 -13.57
N ILE A 127 0.94 7.06 -13.53
CA ILE A 127 2.20 7.40 -14.21
C ILE A 127 3.35 6.53 -13.70
N ASN A 128 3.49 6.38 -12.40
CA ASN A 128 4.59 5.64 -11.79
C ASN A 128 4.49 4.13 -12.00
N THR A 129 3.26 3.61 -12.10
CA THR A 129 2.98 2.17 -12.23
C THR A 129 2.78 1.71 -13.67
N GLU A 130 2.75 2.59 -14.66
CA GLU A 130 2.43 2.34 -16.08
C GLU A 130 3.15 1.11 -16.67
N ARG A 131 4.39 0.88 -16.27
CA ARG A 131 5.20 -0.25 -16.78
C ARG A 131 4.95 -1.60 -16.09
N PHE A 132 4.07 -1.63 -15.06
CA PHE A 132 3.76 -2.83 -14.30
C PHE A 132 2.39 -3.38 -14.70
N ASN A 133 2.37 -4.40 -15.56
CA ASN A 133 1.13 -4.98 -16.08
C ASN A 133 0.27 -5.66 -14.99
N ASN A 134 0.86 -5.91 -13.82
CA ASN A 134 0.18 -6.54 -12.70
C ASN A 134 -0.33 -5.53 -11.64
N ILE A 135 -0.25 -4.21 -11.91
CA ILE A 135 -0.84 -3.18 -11.05
C ILE A 135 -2.07 -2.59 -11.75
N LYS A 136 -3.17 -2.49 -11.02
CA LYS A 136 -4.40 -1.81 -11.44
C LYS A 136 -4.70 -0.69 -10.46
N VAL A 137 -4.66 0.55 -10.92
CA VAL A 137 -4.99 1.72 -10.10
C VAL A 137 -6.50 1.95 -10.11
N VAL A 138 -7.07 2.00 -8.92
CA VAL A 138 -8.49 2.24 -8.66
C VAL A 138 -8.63 3.57 -7.94
N GLU A 139 -9.22 4.56 -8.60
CA GLU A 139 -9.55 5.83 -7.97
C GLU A 139 -10.78 5.66 -7.08
N GLY A 140 -10.58 5.76 -5.77
CA GLY A 140 -11.60 5.52 -4.78
C GLY A 140 -11.02 5.22 -3.40
N ALA A 141 -11.89 5.25 -2.41
CA ALA A 141 -11.59 4.88 -1.04
C ALA A 141 -11.89 3.40 -0.78
N ILE A 142 -11.35 2.88 0.33
CA ILE A 142 -11.68 1.55 0.82
C ILE A 142 -12.47 1.70 2.12
N GLY A 143 -13.45 0.81 2.36
CA GLY A 143 -14.22 0.83 3.60
C GLY A 143 -15.01 -0.44 3.81
N SER A 144 -15.72 -0.51 4.94
CA SER A 144 -16.49 -1.67 5.36
C SER A 144 -17.69 -1.95 4.44
N VAL A 145 -18.34 -0.90 3.95
CA VAL A 145 -19.48 -0.98 3.04
C VAL A 145 -19.32 -0.01 1.88
N SER A 146 -19.88 -0.35 0.72
CA SER A 146 -19.90 0.53 -0.45
C SER A 146 -20.68 1.81 -0.16
N GLY A 147 -20.36 2.89 -0.85
CA GLY A 147 -21.03 4.18 -0.67
C GLY A 147 -20.19 5.31 -1.26
N LEU A 148 -20.45 6.52 -0.78
CA LEU A 148 -19.75 7.73 -1.20
C LEU A 148 -19.07 8.40 -0.01
N VAL A 149 -17.92 9.02 -0.29
CA VAL A 149 -17.15 9.80 0.66
C VAL A 149 -16.67 11.11 0.03
N SER A 150 -16.29 12.03 0.88
CA SER A 150 -15.55 13.24 0.50
C SER A 150 -14.18 13.24 1.17
N LEU A 151 -13.22 13.94 0.57
CA LEU A 151 -11.95 14.24 1.21
C LEU A 151 -12.10 15.51 2.05
N ALA A 152 -11.59 15.46 3.27
CA ALA A 152 -11.46 16.61 4.15
C ALA A 152 -9.99 16.76 4.56
N ASN A 153 -9.55 17.99 4.74
CA ASN A 153 -8.21 18.27 5.26
C ASN A 153 -8.33 19.12 6.53
N PRO A 154 -8.67 18.51 7.67
CA PRO A 154 -8.97 19.24 8.90
C PRO A 154 -7.74 19.95 9.48
N LEU A 155 -6.52 19.50 9.15
CA LEU A 155 -5.27 20.07 9.64
C LEU A 155 -4.60 21.01 8.62
N ASN A 156 -5.15 21.13 7.41
CA ASN A 156 -4.59 21.93 6.31
C ASN A 156 -3.16 21.51 5.90
N GLU A 157 -2.81 20.24 6.16
CA GLU A 157 -1.51 19.63 5.86
C GLU A 157 -1.64 18.69 4.66
N ALA A 158 -0.65 18.66 3.78
CA ALA A 158 -0.70 17.89 2.53
C ALA A 158 -0.78 16.35 2.74
N TRP A 159 -0.44 15.87 3.93
CA TRP A 159 -0.43 14.48 4.33
C TRP A 159 -1.65 14.08 5.19
N ALA A 160 -2.44 15.03 5.70
CA ALA A 160 -3.57 14.80 6.61
C ALA A 160 -4.93 14.86 5.88
N VAL A 161 -5.01 14.27 4.70
CA VAL A 161 -6.27 14.24 3.91
C VAL A 161 -7.10 13.06 4.37
N GLN A 162 -8.16 13.35 5.13
CA GLN A 162 -9.10 12.35 5.63
C GLN A 162 -10.21 12.01 4.65
N THR A 163 -10.59 10.76 4.63
CA THR A 163 -11.82 10.27 4.01
C THR A 163 -12.98 10.33 5.01
N ILE A 164 -14.09 10.94 4.62
CA ILE A 164 -15.29 11.09 5.48
C ILE A 164 -16.52 10.64 4.71
N ARG A 165 -17.37 9.81 5.34
CA ARG A 165 -18.67 9.44 4.78
C ARG A 165 -19.56 10.70 4.63
N ALA A 166 -20.09 10.91 3.42
CA ALA A 166 -20.92 12.08 3.13
C ALA A 166 -21.97 11.74 2.08
N GLU A 167 -23.23 12.11 2.32
CA GLU A 167 -24.35 11.92 1.35
C GLU A 167 -24.09 12.67 0.03
N GLY A 168 -23.36 13.79 0.06
CA GLY A 168 -22.93 14.54 -1.14
C GLY A 168 -21.53 14.20 -1.60
N GLY A 169 -20.93 13.09 -1.13
CA GLY A 169 -19.61 12.64 -1.54
C GLY A 169 -19.56 12.28 -3.02
N HIS A 170 -18.36 12.40 -3.61
CA HIS A 170 -18.15 12.10 -5.04
C HIS A 170 -17.11 11.01 -5.27
N ILE A 171 -16.52 10.47 -4.21
CA ILE A 171 -15.54 9.39 -4.26
C ILE A 171 -16.20 8.09 -3.86
N LEU A 172 -16.07 7.08 -4.72
CA LEU A 172 -16.63 5.75 -4.47
C LEU A 172 -15.85 5.02 -3.38
N VAL A 173 -16.55 4.44 -2.42
CA VAL A 173 -16.00 3.49 -1.46
C VAL A 173 -16.17 2.08 -2.01
N ARG A 174 -15.06 1.33 -2.03
CA ARG A 174 -15.00 -0.08 -2.41
C ARG A 174 -14.74 -0.93 -1.17
N THR A 175 -15.26 -2.14 -1.16
CA THR A 175 -14.98 -3.11 -0.10
C THR A 175 -13.91 -4.10 -0.56
N ILE A 176 -13.09 -4.63 0.37
CA ILE A 176 -12.08 -5.65 0.04
C ILE A 176 -12.71 -6.87 -0.65
N PRO A 177 -13.79 -7.48 -0.12
CA PRO A 177 -14.43 -8.59 -0.82
C PRO A 177 -14.96 -8.23 -2.21
N GLY A 178 -15.50 -7.02 -2.38
CA GLY A 178 -16.01 -6.55 -3.68
C GLY A 178 -14.88 -6.40 -4.70
N LEU A 179 -13.72 -5.87 -4.31
CA LEU A 179 -12.55 -5.74 -5.17
C LEU A 179 -12.01 -7.10 -5.61
N VAL A 180 -11.94 -8.07 -4.70
CA VAL A 180 -11.51 -9.44 -5.03
C VAL A 180 -12.50 -10.10 -5.98
N TYR A 181 -13.80 -9.94 -5.72
CA TYR A 181 -14.87 -10.48 -6.59
C TYR A 181 -14.78 -9.96 -8.03
N ASP A 182 -14.49 -8.66 -8.20
CA ASP A 182 -14.38 -8.03 -9.52
C ASP A 182 -13.19 -8.55 -10.35
N GLU A 183 -12.17 -9.13 -9.72
CA GLU A 183 -11.03 -9.75 -10.41
C GLU A 183 -11.32 -11.19 -10.87
N GLY A 184 -12.50 -11.73 -10.56
CA GLY A 184 -13.00 -13.00 -11.07
C GLY A 184 -12.85 -14.18 -10.10
N LYS A 185 -13.37 -15.34 -10.53
CA LYS A 185 -13.51 -16.54 -9.66
C LYS A 185 -12.20 -17.13 -9.15
N SER A 186 -11.11 -16.96 -9.91
CA SER A 186 -9.78 -17.44 -9.51
C SER A 186 -9.08 -16.49 -8.54
N ALA A 187 -9.57 -15.26 -8.37
CA ALA A 187 -8.97 -14.29 -7.48
C ALA A 187 -9.09 -14.71 -6.02
N LYS A 188 -7.98 -14.62 -5.28
CA LYS A 188 -7.89 -14.89 -3.85
C LYS A 188 -7.08 -13.80 -3.16
N LEU A 189 -7.60 -13.29 -2.07
CA LEU A 189 -6.90 -12.30 -1.27
C LEU A 189 -5.60 -12.90 -0.74
N PHE A 190 -4.51 -12.13 -0.81
CA PHE A 190 -3.20 -12.58 -0.38
C PHE A 190 -2.56 -11.63 0.63
N ILE A 191 -2.40 -10.34 0.27
CA ILE A 191 -1.85 -9.31 1.17
C ILE A 191 -2.77 -8.09 1.15
N VAL A 192 -2.92 -7.45 2.32
CA VAL A 192 -3.58 -6.14 2.44
C VAL A 192 -2.62 -5.17 3.11
N LYS A 193 -2.35 -4.04 2.47
CA LYS A 193 -1.71 -2.86 3.09
C LYS A 193 -2.79 -1.80 3.30
N ILE A 194 -2.81 -1.23 4.48
CA ILE A 194 -3.79 -0.24 4.95
C ILE A 194 -3.03 0.95 5.51
N ASP A 195 -3.20 2.09 4.87
CA ASP A 195 -2.62 3.37 5.24
C ASP A 195 -3.57 4.44 4.67
N ILE A 196 -4.65 4.73 5.41
CA ILE A 196 -5.86 5.43 4.95
C ILE A 196 -6.26 6.58 5.86
N GLU A 197 -5.27 7.14 6.57
CA GLU A 197 -5.35 8.42 7.29
C GLU A 197 -6.57 8.53 8.23
N GLY A 198 -6.77 7.47 9.06
CA GLY A 198 -7.81 7.42 10.08
C GLY A 198 -9.14 6.79 9.64
N PHE A 199 -9.29 6.42 8.35
CA PHE A 199 -10.48 5.71 7.88
C PHE A 199 -10.47 4.20 8.22
N GLU A 200 -9.43 3.73 8.96
CA GLU A 200 -9.34 2.38 9.49
C GLU A 200 -10.55 2.04 10.36
N LYS A 201 -11.08 3.01 11.11
CA LYS A 201 -12.28 2.84 11.92
C LYS A 201 -13.46 2.38 11.10
N ASP A 202 -13.69 2.98 9.92
CA ASP A 202 -14.75 2.57 8.98
C ASP A 202 -14.44 1.19 8.40
N LEU A 203 -13.21 0.98 7.89
CA LEU A 203 -12.85 -0.27 7.22
C LEU A 203 -13.06 -1.50 8.10
N PHE A 204 -12.80 -1.40 9.39
CA PHE A 204 -12.95 -2.50 10.35
C PHE A 204 -14.28 -2.49 11.11
N GLU A 205 -15.26 -1.66 10.71
CA GLU A 205 -16.58 -1.61 11.35
C GLU A 205 -17.45 -2.83 11.02
N ALA A 206 -17.37 -3.34 9.80
CA ALA A 206 -18.14 -4.48 9.32
C ALA A 206 -17.43 -5.23 8.18
N ASN A 207 -17.98 -6.40 7.80
CA ASN A 207 -17.51 -7.22 6.67
C ASN A 207 -16.02 -7.56 6.74
N THR A 208 -15.53 -7.95 7.91
CA THR A 208 -14.12 -8.17 8.21
C THR A 208 -13.64 -9.62 8.04
N ASP A 209 -14.45 -10.51 7.50
CA ASP A 209 -14.13 -11.94 7.31
C ASP A 209 -12.87 -12.15 6.45
N TRP A 210 -12.58 -11.21 5.54
CA TRP A 210 -11.39 -11.21 4.70
C TRP A 210 -10.08 -11.23 5.51
N VAL A 211 -10.10 -10.78 6.76
CA VAL A 211 -8.92 -10.78 7.65
C VAL A 211 -8.36 -12.19 7.82
N GLN A 212 -9.23 -13.20 7.93
CA GLN A 212 -8.83 -14.61 8.11
C GLN A 212 -8.31 -15.26 6.83
N GLU A 213 -8.62 -14.68 5.68
CA GLU A 213 -8.20 -15.19 4.37
C GLU A 213 -6.83 -14.65 3.92
N THR A 214 -6.26 -13.71 4.67
CA THR A 214 -5.10 -12.93 4.27
C THR A 214 -3.80 -13.55 4.81
N ALA A 215 -2.76 -13.65 3.99
CA ALA A 215 -1.44 -14.14 4.40
C ALA A 215 -0.64 -13.11 5.22
N ALA A 216 -0.86 -11.82 4.97
CA ALA A 216 -0.25 -10.73 5.71
C ALA A 216 -1.08 -9.45 5.61
N ILE A 217 -1.19 -8.72 6.72
CA ILE A 217 -1.85 -7.42 6.77
C ILE A 217 -0.85 -6.41 7.32
N PHE A 218 -0.54 -5.38 6.54
CA PHE A 218 0.22 -4.21 6.97
C PHE A 218 -0.77 -3.09 7.29
N VAL A 219 -0.69 -2.53 8.48
CA VAL A 219 -1.55 -1.40 8.88
C VAL A 219 -0.72 -0.32 9.51
N GLU A 220 -0.84 0.90 9.02
CA GLU A 220 -0.38 2.11 9.70
C GLU A 220 -1.53 2.67 10.54
N PRO A 221 -1.46 2.60 11.90
CA PRO A 221 -2.51 3.14 12.76
C PRO A 221 -2.37 4.66 12.90
N HIS A 222 -3.48 5.40 12.78
CA HIS A 222 -3.49 6.87 12.81
C HIS A 222 -4.06 7.46 14.09
N ASP A 223 -4.05 6.73 15.22
CA ASP A 223 -4.51 7.28 16.51
C ASP A 223 -3.70 8.51 16.97
N TRP A 224 -2.41 8.55 16.61
CA TRP A 224 -1.52 9.67 16.91
C TRP A 224 -1.95 10.96 16.19
N LEU A 225 -2.53 10.83 15.00
CA LEU A 225 -3.03 11.94 14.18
C LEU A 225 -4.39 12.45 14.71
N PHE A 226 -5.19 11.54 15.28
CA PHE A 226 -6.55 11.83 15.76
C PHE A 226 -6.73 11.41 17.22
N PRO A 227 -6.05 12.07 18.17
CA PRO A 227 -6.07 11.68 19.58
C PRO A 227 -7.49 11.69 20.15
N GLY A 228 -7.87 10.60 20.82
CA GLY A 228 -9.19 10.42 21.42
C GLY A 228 -10.29 9.95 20.47
N GLN A 229 -10.05 9.82 19.16
CA GLN A 229 -11.04 9.34 18.20
C GLN A 229 -11.08 7.81 18.07
N GLY A 230 -10.02 7.09 18.52
CA GLY A 230 -9.94 5.64 18.51
C GLY A 230 -10.03 5.07 17.08
N THR A 231 -9.22 5.61 16.17
CA THR A 231 -9.23 5.22 14.74
C THR A 231 -8.87 3.76 14.55
N SER A 232 -8.00 3.21 15.40
CA SER A 232 -7.61 1.79 15.37
C SER A 232 -8.48 0.87 16.23
N LEU A 233 -9.50 1.37 16.96
CA LEU A 233 -10.25 0.56 17.93
C LEU A 233 -10.96 -0.64 17.25
N ASN A 234 -11.62 -0.43 16.13
CA ASN A 234 -12.29 -1.50 15.39
C ASN A 234 -11.31 -2.54 14.85
N LEU A 235 -10.13 -2.10 14.37
CA LEU A 235 -9.01 -2.98 14.02
C LEU A 235 -8.60 -3.87 15.20
N GLN A 236 -8.35 -3.25 16.37
CA GLN A 236 -7.97 -3.97 17.58
C GLN A 236 -9.03 -5.02 17.97
N GLN A 237 -10.31 -4.65 17.96
CA GLN A 237 -11.42 -5.55 18.28
C GLN A 237 -11.55 -6.70 17.27
N THR A 238 -11.37 -6.41 15.98
CA THR A 238 -11.41 -7.42 14.92
C THR A 238 -10.29 -8.44 15.07
N LEU A 239 -9.09 -8.02 15.48
CA LEU A 239 -7.94 -8.90 15.62
C LEU A 239 -7.85 -9.59 16.99
N LEU A 240 -8.56 -9.08 18.02
CA LEU A 240 -8.68 -9.76 19.31
C LEU A 240 -9.34 -11.14 19.14
N GLY A 241 -8.69 -12.15 19.64
CA GLY A 241 -9.16 -13.54 19.49
C GLY A 241 -8.84 -14.20 18.15
N GLN A 242 -8.32 -13.44 17.20
CA GLN A 242 -7.76 -13.99 15.97
C GLN A 242 -6.34 -14.51 16.23
N ARG A 243 -5.93 -15.49 15.43
CA ARG A 243 -4.62 -16.14 15.60
C ARG A 243 -3.56 -15.49 14.71
N PHE A 244 -3.05 -14.32 15.12
CA PHE A 244 -1.99 -13.59 14.43
C PHE A 244 -0.73 -13.43 15.27
N GLU A 245 0.42 -13.45 14.61
CA GLU A 245 1.67 -12.86 15.11
C GLU A 245 1.71 -11.39 14.69
N ILE A 246 2.22 -10.54 15.57
CA ILE A 246 2.30 -9.09 15.33
C ILE A 246 3.77 -8.69 15.32
N MET A 247 4.20 -7.99 14.28
CA MET A 247 5.53 -7.41 14.14
C MET A 247 5.41 -5.92 13.81
N ILE A 248 6.41 -5.14 14.23
CA ILE A 248 6.51 -3.71 13.89
C ILE A 248 7.48 -3.56 12.72
N ARG A 249 7.06 -2.86 11.67
CA ARG A 249 7.87 -2.56 10.49
C ARG A 249 7.73 -1.09 10.11
N GLY A 250 8.73 -0.26 10.46
CA GLY A 250 8.61 1.19 10.30
C GLY A 250 7.44 1.72 11.13
N GLU A 251 6.50 2.36 10.47
CA GLU A 251 5.26 2.90 11.05
C GLU A 251 4.11 1.88 11.03
N ASN A 252 4.33 0.71 10.37
CA ASN A 252 3.32 -0.33 10.20
C ASN A 252 3.34 -1.39 11.31
N LEU A 253 2.16 -1.83 11.70
CA LEU A 253 1.93 -3.13 12.34
C LEU A 253 1.73 -4.17 11.24
N LEU A 254 2.53 -5.23 11.26
CA LEU A 254 2.40 -6.37 10.36
C LEU A 254 1.77 -7.54 11.13
N PHE A 255 0.62 -8.00 10.64
CA PHE A 255 -0.09 -9.17 11.16
C PHE A 255 0.09 -10.34 10.19
N VAL A 256 0.53 -11.48 10.72
CA VAL A 256 0.70 -12.73 9.96
C VAL A 256 -0.05 -13.84 10.68
N PRO A 257 -0.96 -14.58 10.02
CA PRO A 257 -1.73 -15.62 10.69
C PRO A 257 -0.80 -16.73 11.22
N LEU A 258 -1.11 -17.22 12.43
CA LEU A 258 -0.46 -18.39 12.97
C LEU A 258 -0.73 -19.62 12.09
N PRO A 259 0.18 -20.58 12.02
CA PRO A 259 -0.09 -21.86 11.38
C PRO A 259 -1.36 -22.51 11.96
N LYS A 260 -2.13 -23.18 11.11
CA LYS A 260 -3.24 -24.01 11.60
C LYS A 260 -2.67 -25.05 12.56
N PRO A 261 -3.36 -25.34 13.69
CA PRO A 261 -2.94 -26.44 14.55
C PRO A 261 -2.81 -27.72 13.70
N LEU A 262 -1.73 -28.47 13.93
CA LEU A 262 -1.64 -29.81 13.41
C LEU A 262 -2.78 -30.63 14.06
N CYS A 263 -3.70 -31.13 13.25
CA CYS A 263 -4.75 -32.04 13.71
C CYS A 263 -4.18 -33.39 14.03
#